data_d64a900786a05eaad88d374113ec02d6
#
_entry.id   d64a900786a05eaad88d374113ec02d6
#
_cell.length_a   1.000
_cell.length_b   1.000
_cell.length_c   1.000
_cell.angle_alpha   90.00
_cell.angle_beta   90.00
_cell.angle_gamma   90.00
#
_symmetry.space_group_name_H-M   'P 1'
#
loop_
_entity.id
_entity.type
_entity.pdbx_description
1 polymer ?
#
loop_
_entity_poly.entity_id
_entity_poly.type
_entity_poly.pdbx_seq_one_letter_code
_entity_poly.pdbx_strand_id
1 'polypeptide(L)'
;MSKRESKAIYFQKLNDYLNTYQSIFIVNVDNVSSNQMHQIRQSLRGEATVLMGKNTMVRRALKGLITSRPEFEKLLAHVKGNIGFVFTNGDLKDIRNKIVSNRVAAPARAGAVAPGDVIVPAGNTGMEPGKTSFFQALGIPTKIARGTIEIVSDVPLVTAGEKVGPSEAALLNMLNISPFTYGMSVVQVYDHGAIFSPAVLDVEESQLVANLMAAIREVASISLAVGYPTVASVPHSIINGYKNLLAVSVASDYTFEGSEKIKEYLANPEAFAVAAPAAAAAADSSAPAAEEKPAEEEESDDDMGFGLFD
;
A
#
# COMPACT_ATOMS: atom_id res chain seq x y z
N MET A 1 -4.19 -38.35 -24.44
CA MET A 1 -5.41 -37.86 -23.74
C MET A 1 -6.37 -37.20 -24.73
N SER A 2 -7.63 -37.60 -24.71
CA SER A 2 -8.63 -36.93 -25.57
C SER A 2 -8.96 -35.53 -25.01
N LYS A 3 -9.39 -34.61 -25.90
CA LYS A 3 -9.83 -33.24 -25.49
C LYS A 3 -10.98 -33.28 -24.45
N ARG A 4 -11.73 -34.38 -24.41
CA ARG A 4 -12.84 -34.60 -23.48
C ARG A 4 -12.33 -34.97 -22.07
N GLU A 5 -11.35 -35.85 -21.98
CA GLU A 5 -10.70 -36.25 -20.73
C GLU A 5 -9.97 -35.07 -20.06
N SER A 6 -9.22 -34.28 -20.83
CA SER A 6 -8.54 -33.10 -20.31
C SER A 6 -9.50 -32.07 -19.69
N LYS A 7 -10.71 -31.90 -20.27
CA LYS A 7 -11.74 -31.05 -19.70
C LYS A 7 -12.34 -31.62 -18.41
N ALA A 8 -12.57 -32.93 -18.37
CA ALA A 8 -13.10 -33.60 -17.18
C ALA A 8 -12.15 -33.46 -16.00
N ILE A 9 -10.84 -33.71 -16.22
CA ILE A 9 -9.79 -33.55 -15.22
C ILE A 9 -9.74 -32.08 -14.72
N TYR A 10 -9.89 -31.10 -15.61
CA TYR A 10 -9.92 -29.68 -15.22
C TYR A 10 -11.11 -29.37 -14.31
N PHE A 11 -12.31 -29.84 -14.67
CA PHE A 11 -13.51 -29.67 -13.86
C PHE A 11 -13.37 -30.31 -12.48
N GLN A 12 -12.81 -31.48 -12.43
CA GLN A 12 -12.56 -32.19 -11.16
C GLN A 12 -11.60 -31.39 -10.29
N LYS A 13 -10.44 -30.97 -10.83
CA LYS A 13 -9.48 -30.13 -10.10
C LYS A 13 -10.09 -28.82 -9.60
N LEU A 14 -10.89 -28.14 -10.43
CA LEU A 14 -11.54 -26.91 -10.02
C LEU A 14 -12.52 -27.14 -8.87
N ASN A 15 -13.31 -28.24 -8.94
CA ASN A 15 -14.24 -28.61 -7.87
C ASN A 15 -13.49 -28.97 -6.59
N ASP A 16 -12.41 -29.72 -6.68
CA ASP A 16 -11.58 -30.10 -5.54
C ASP A 16 -11.00 -28.84 -4.85
N TYR A 17 -10.50 -27.88 -5.63
CA TYR A 17 -9.97 -26.62 -5.09
C TYR A 17 -11.06 -25.75 -4.45
N LEU A 18 -12.24 -25.63 -5.06
CA LEU A 18 -13.38 -24.90 -4.50
C LEU A 18 -13.93 -25.55 -3.21
N ASN A 19 -13.68 -26.83 -3.00
CA ASN A 19 -14.05 -27.54 -1.77
C ASN A 19 -12.97 -27.46 -0.67
N THR A 20 -11.70 -27.41 -1.08
CA THR A 20 -10.55 -27.44 -0.16
C THR A 20 -10.18 -26.05 0.35
N TYR A 21 -10.28 -25.03 -0.50
CA TYR A 21 -9.86 -23.68 -0.20
C TYR A 21 -11.06 -22.76 0.04
N GLN A 22 -10.94 -21.91 1.05
CA GLN A 22 -12.00 -20.98 1.45
C GLN A 22 -11.88 -19.64 0.75
N SER A 23 -10.64 -19.23 0.45
CA SER A 23 -10.33 -17.93 -0.13
C SER A 23 -9.80 -18.06 -1.56
N ILE A 24 -10.23 -17.15 -2.44
CA ILE A 24 -9.90 -17.18 -3.86
C ILE A 24 -9.55 -15.77 -4.33
N PHE A 25 -8.35 -15.59 -4.87
CA PHE A 25 -8.00 -14.36 -5.58
C PHE A 25 -8.33 -14.51 -7.06
N ILE A 26 -9.05 -13.53 -7.60
CA ILE A 26 -9.22 -13.34 -9.03
C ILE A 26 -8.09 -12.42 -9.48
N VAL A 27 -7.18 -12.94 -10.27
CA VAL A 27 -5.99 -12.21 -10.72
C VAL A 27 -6.05 -11.96 -12.22
N ASN A 28 -5.63 -10.79 -12.63
CA ASN A 28 -5.40 -10.47 -14.03
C ASN A 28 -3.98 -10.88 -14.44
N VAL A 29 -3.85 -11.51 -15.61
CA VAL A 29 -2.60 -12.10 -16.11
C VAL A 29 -2.21 -11.49 -17.46
N ASP A 30 -2.52 -10.21 -17.67
CA ASP A 30 -2.17 -9.54 -18.91
C ASP A 30 -0.66 -9.29 -18.97
N ASN A 31 -0.08 -9.62 -20.15
CA ASN A 31 1.33 -9.43 -20.44
C ASN A 31 2.33 -10.20 -19.55
N VAL A 32 1.88 -11.21 -18.83
CA VAL A 32 2.74 -12.06 -18.00
C VAL A 32 3.37 -13.17 -18.84
N SER A 33 4.70 -13.29 -18.78
CA SER A 33 5.43 -14.34 -19.48
C SER A 33 5.31 -15.70 -18.78
N SER A 34 5.57 -16.79 -19.54
CA SER A 34 5.55 -18.15 -18.97
C SER A 34 6.57 -18.34 -17.85
N ASN A 35 7.73 -17.68 -17.96
CA ASN A 35 8.76 -17.76 -16.92
C ASN A 35 8.31 -17.08 -15.62
N GLN A 36 7.71 -15.88 -15.72
CA GLN A 36 7.11 -15.22 -14.56
C GLN A 36 6.03 -16.07 -13.90
N MET A 37 5.15 -16.68 -14.71
CA MET A 37 4.13 -17.59 -14.20
C MET A 37 4.73 -18.80 -13.47
N HIS A 38 5.86 -19.29 -13.93
CA HIS A 38 6.57 -20.38 -13.24
C HIS A 38 7.15 -19.90 -11.90
N GLN A 39 7.79 -18.74 -11.86
CA GLN A 39 8.33 -18.12 -10.65
C GLN A 39 7.22 -17.85 -9.61
N ILE A 40 6.08 -17.29 -10.05
CA ILE A 40 4.93 -17.04 -9.17
C ILE A 40 4.38 -18.34 -8.59
N ARG A 41 4.25 -19.40 -9.40
CA ARG A 41 3.82 -20.71 -8.88
C ARG A 41 4.82 -21.31 -7.91
N GLN A 42 6.10 -21.07 -8.12
CA GLN A 42 7.15 -21.54 -7.23
C GLN A 42 7.14 -20.77 -5.90
N SER A 43 6.96 -19.45 -5.94
CA SER A 43 6.91 -18.62 -4.73
C SER A 43 5.66 -18.88 -3.87
N LEU A 44 4.54 -19.29 -4.51
CA LEU A 44 3.28 -19.60 -3.83
C LEU A 44 3.16 -21.07 -3.42
N ARG A 45 4.16 -21.90 -3.73
CA ARG A 45 4.10 -23.34 -3.48
C ARG A 45 4.05 -23.64 -1.98
N GLY A 46 3.04 -24.41 -1.58
CA GLY A 46 2.80 -24.78 -0.18
C GLY A 46 1.75 -23.89 0.51
N GLU A 47 1.55 -22.65 0.07
CA GLU A 47 0.59 -21.71 0.67
C GLU A 47 -0.63 -21.47 -0.23
N ALA A 48 -0.41 -21.45 -1.55
CA ALA A 48 -1.48 -21.19 -2.50
C ALA A 48 -1.30 -22.00 -3.80
N THR A 49 -2.40 -22.22 -4.49
CA THR A 49 -2.41 -22.95 -5.77
C THR A 49 -2.99 -22.07 -6.88
N VAL A 50 -2.23 -21.92 -7.97
CA VAL A 50 -2.65 -21.12 -9.13
C VAL A 50 -3.31 -22.03 -10.18
N LEU A 51 -4.57 -21.77 -10.49
CA LEU A 51 -5.32 -22.46 -11.54
C LEU A 51 -5.68 -21.48 -12.65
N MET A 52 -5.33 -21.80 -13.87
CA MET A 52 -5.70 -21.05 -15.06
C MET A 52 -6.54 -21.90 -16.00
N GLY A 53 -7.49 -21.26 -16.68
CA GLY A 53 -8.35 -21.94 -17.62
C GLY A 53 -9.18 -21.01 -18.49
N LYS A 54 -9.83 -21.57 -19.50
CA LYS A 54 -10.77 -20.79 -20.31
C LYS A 54 -11.95 -20.34 -19.47
N ASN A 55 -12.30 -19.05 -19.55
CA ASN A 55 -13.42 -18.47 -18.82
C ASN A 55 -14.75 -19.21 -19.07
N THR A 56 -14.97 -19.71 -20.28
CA THR A 56 -16.17 -20.50 -20.61
C THR A 56 -16.23 -21.81 -19.82
N MET A 57 -15.10 -22.45 -19.57
CA MET A 57 -15.03 -23.67 -18.75
C MET A 57 -15.28 -23.37 -17.28
N VAL A 58 -14.63 -22.32 -16.77
CA VAL A 58 -14.82 -21.85 -15.38
C VAL A 58 -16.29 -21.47 -15.13
N ARG A 59 -16.87 -20.66 -16.00
CA ARG A 59 -18.29 -20.27 -15.90
C ARG A 59 -19.22 -21.49 -15.92
N ARG A 60 -18.94 -22.49 -16.75
CA ARG A 60 -19.74 -23.72 -16.81
C ARG A 60 -19.64 -24.53 -15.51
N ALA A 61 -18.43 -24.65 -14.93
CA ALA A 61 -18.22 -25.33 -13.66
C ALA A 61 -18.93 -24.61 -12.51
N LEU A 62 -18.75 -23.28 -12.39
CA LEU A 62 -19.40 -22.47 -11.38
C LEU A 62 -20.93 -22.55 -11.47
N LYS A 63 -21.51 -22.46 -12.69
CA LYS A 63 -22.97 -22.63 -12.89
C LYS A 63 -23.48 -23.99 -12.40
N GLY A 64 -22.69 -25.04 -12.52
CA GLY A 64 -23.06 -26.36 -11.98
C GLY A 64 -23.05 -26.40 -10.46
N LEU A 65 -22.20 -25.58 -9.81
CA LEU A 65 -22.05 -25.54 -8.35
C LEU A 65 -23.00 -24.53 -7.67
N ILE A 66 -23.56 -23.57 -8.39
CA ILE A 66 -24.49 -22.56 -7.84
C ILE A 66 -25.72 -23.22 -7.21
N THR A 67 -26.18 -24.35 -7.76
CA THR A 67 -27.31 -25.10 -7.20
C THR A 67 -27.04 -25.60 -5.78
N SER A 68 -25.79 -25.95 -5.47
CA SER A 68 -25.36 -26.41 -4.14
C SER A 68 -24.79 -25.30 -3.26
N ARG A 69 -24.20 -24.24 -3.88
CA ARG A 69 -23.56 -23.11 -3.20
C ARG A 69 -23.88 -21.80 -3.94
N PRO A 70 -24.95 -21.09 -3.55
CA PRO A 70 -25.38 -19.85 -4.22
C PRO A 70 -24.36 -18.71 -4.11
N GLU A 71 -23.44 -18.76 -3.17
CA GLU A 71 -22.38 -17.77 -2.94
C GLU A 71 -21.47 -17.55 -4.17
N PHE A 72 -21.28 -18.60 -4.99
CA PHE A 72 -20.45 -18.54 -6.19
C PHE A 72 -21.10 -17.76 -7.36
N GLU A 73 -22.36 -17.35 -7.24
CA GLU A 73 -23.00 -16.51 -8.24
C GLU A 73 -22.29 -15.16 -8.38
N LYS A 74 -21.88 -14.57 -7.25
CA LYS A 74 -21.13 -13.32 -7.22
C LYS A 74 -19.79 -13.42 -7.98
N LEU A 75 -19.09 -14.56 -7.84
CA LEU A 75 -17.84 -14.86 -8.54
C LEU A 75 -18.03 -14.82 -10.08
N LEU A 76 -19.17 -15.27 -10.57
CA LEU A 76 -19.44 -15.41 -11.99
C LEU A 76 -19.44 -14.07 -12.73
N ALA A 77 -19.80 -12.99 -12.04
CA ALA A 77 -19.78 -11.63 -12.58
C ALA A 77 -18.37 -11.13 -12.91
N HIS A 78 -17.37 -11.57 -12.14
CA HIS A 78 -15.99 -11.16 -12.27
C HIS A 78 -15.15 -12.03 -13.20
N VAL A 79 -15.70 -13.15 -13.73
CA VAL A 79 -15.02 -14.02 -14.68
C VAL A 79 -15.03 -13.41 -16.08
N LYS A 80 -14.25 -12.33 -16.30
CA LYS A 80 -14.13 -11.61 -17.59
C LYS A 80 -12.67 -11.26 -17.86
N GLY A 81 -12.29 -11.20 -19.14
CA GLY A 81 -10.92 -10.86 -19.53
C GLY A 81 -9.92 -12.01 -19.35
N ASN A 82 -8.66 -11.68 -19.21
CA ASN A 82 -7.56 -12.64 -19.06
C ASN A 82 -7.29 -12.91 -17.57
N ILE A 83 -8.10 -13.77 -16.96
CA ILE A 83 -8.05 -14.02 -15.53
C ILE A 83 -7.50 -15.39 -15.17
N GLY A 84 -6.87 -15.46 -13.99
CA GLY A 84 -6.49 -16.65 -13.27
C GLY A 84 -7.12 -16.68 -11.89
N PHE A 85 -7.06 -17.83 -11.24
CA PHE A 85 -7.52 -18.02 -9.87
C PHE A 85 -6.36 -18.51 -9.02
N VAL A 86 -6.22 -17.90 -7.85
CA VAL A 86 -5.26 -18.34 -6.83
C VAL A 86 -6.06 -18.73 -5.61
N PHE A 87 -5.98 -20.00 -5.26
CA PHE A 87 -6.68 -20.63 -4.13
C PHE A 87 -5.78 -20.69 -2.92
N THR A 88 -6.28 -20.28 -1.77
CA THR A 88 -5.51 -20.29 -0.53
C THR A 88 -6.38 -20.45 0.70
N ASN A 89 -5.75 -20.91 1.80
CA ASN A 89 -6.28 -20.88 3.16
C ASN A 89 -5.36 -20.07 4.10
N GLY A 90 -4.30 -19.46 3.56
CA GLY A 90 -3.37 -18.62 4.33
C GLY A 90 -3.80 -17.15 4.40
N ASP A 91 -2.94 -16.32 5.00
CA ASP A 91 -3.19 -14.89 5.13
C ASP A 91 -3.29 -14.22 3.74
N LEU A 92 -4.39 -13.50 3.55
CA LEU A 92 -4.70 -12.84 2.29
C LEU A 92 -3.72 -11.70 1.97
N LYS A 93 -3.28 -10.95 2.99
CA LYS A 93 -2.34 -9.83 2.81
C LYS A 93 -0.97 -10.33 2.34
N ASP A 94 -0.46 -11.37 2.95
CA ASP A 94 0.84 -11.95 2.62
C ASP A 94 0.85 -12.56 1.21
N ILE A 95 -0.18 -13.32 0.87
CA ILE A 95 -0.29 -13.94 -0.45
C ILE A 95 -0.46 -12.89 -1.55
N ARG A 96 -1.28 -11.86 -1.32
CA ARG A 96 -1.39 -10.74 -2.26
C ARG A 96 -0.04 -10.07 -2.47
N ASN A 97 0.71 -9.79 -1.40
CA ASN A 97 2.02 -9.17 -1.49
C ASN A 97 3.01 -10.04 -2.27
N LYS A 98 3.01 -11.36 -2.06
CA LYS A 98 3.80 -12.31 -2.85
C LYS A 98 3.42 -12.33 -4.33
N ILE A 99 2.12 -12.21 -4.66
CA ILE A 99 1.65 -12.12 -6.04
C ILE A 99 2.14 -10.82 -6.70
N VAL A 100 2.00 -9.69 -6.02
CA VAL A 100 2.33 -8.36 -6.55
C VAL A 100 3.84 -8.12 -6.61
N SER A 101 4.63 -8.67 -5.71
CA SER A 101 6.10 -8.51 -5.68
C SER A 101 6.80 -9.13 -6.90
N ASN A 102 6.20 -10.15 -7.52
CA ASN A 102 6.74 -10.81 -8.71
C ASN A 102 6.50 -10.01 -10.00
N ARG A 103 6.78 -8.70 -9.99
CA ARG A 103 6.77 -7.87 -11.18
C ARG A 103 8.14 -7.85 -11.81
N VAL A 104 8.19 -7.98 -13.13
CA VAL A 104 9.43 -7.93 -13.90
C VAL A 104 9.36 -6.77 -14.87
N ALA A 105 10.45 -6.01 -14.92
CA ALA A 105 10.62 -4.95 -15.90
C ALA A 105 10.61 -5.56 -17.32
N ALA A 106 9.87 -4.95 -18.21
CA ALA A 106 9.74 -5.39 -19.58
C ALA A 106 9.90 -4.22 -20.55
N PRO A 107 10.55 -4.46 -21.72
CA PRO A 107 10.68 -3.45 -22.74
C PRO A 107 9.31 -3.05 -23.29
N ALA A 108 9.19 -1.78 -23.68
CA ALA A 108 8.00 -1.27 -24.33
C ALA A 108 7.79 -1.97 -25.68
N ARG A 109 6.57 -2.40 -25.94
CA ARG A 109 6.17 -2.98 -27.23
C ARG A 109 5.30 -2.00 -27.99
N ALA A 110 5.52 -1.87 -29.29
CA ALA A 110 4.70 -1.05 -30.17
C ALA A 110 3.22 -1.48 -30.09
N GLY A 111 2.33 -0.51 -29.93
CA GLY A 111 0.90 -0.74 -29.78
C GLY A 111 0.41 -1.14 -28.38
N ALA A 112 1.30 -1.35 -27.42
CA ALA A 112 0.93 -1.53 -26.00
C ALA A 112 0.47 -0.19 -25.40
N VAL A 113 -0.49 -0.24 -24.48
CA VAL A 113 -0.92 0.93 -23.73
C VAL A 113 0.05 1.13 -22.55
N ALA A 114 0.55 2.35 -22.37
CA ALA A 114 1.46 2.70 -21.31
C ALA A 114 0.70 2.72 -19.95
N PRO A 115 1.13 1.95 -18.95
CA PRO A 115 0.53 1.97 -17.61
C PRO A 115 0.94 3.18 -16.77
N GLY A 116 1.96 3.93 -17.20
CA GLY A 116 2.48 5.12 -16.53
C GLY A 116 3.27 5.98 -17.52
N ASP A 117 3.64 7.16 -17.08
CA ASP A 117 4.46 8.08 -17.88
C ASP A 117 5.87 7.52 -18.07
N VAL A 118 6.36 7.62 -19.29
CA VAL A 118 7.72 7.20 -19.65
C VAL A 118 8.56 8.43 -19.95
N ILE A 119 9.50 8.71 -19.06
CA ILE A 119 10.45 9.81 -19.19
C ILE A 119 11.82 9.24 -19.56
N VAL A 120 12.44 9.80 -20.58
CA VAL A 120 13.82 9.48 -20.93
C VAL A 120 14.71 10.49 -20.23
N PRO A 121 15.61 10.06 -19.32
CA PRO A 121 16.45 10.97 -18.57
C PRO A 121 17.54 11.60 -19.42
N ALA A 122 17.94 12.81 -19.09
CA ALA A 122 19.10 13.48 -19.66
C ALA A 122 20.38 12.68 -19.35
N GLY A 123 21.28 12.57 -20.30
CA GLY A 123 22.54 11.89 -20.08
C GLY A 123 23.16 11.31 -21.36
N ASN A 124 24.32 10.70 -21.19
CA ASN A 124 25.03 10.05 -22.30
C ASN A 124 24.37 8.71 -22.65
N THR A 125 24.00 8.55 -23.91
CA THR A 125 23.35 7.32 -24.39
C THR A 125 24.34 6.22 -24.81
N GLY A 126 25.64 6.55 -24.96
CA GLY A 126 26.66 5.63 -25.49
C GLY A 126 26.49 5.27 -26.98
N MET A 127 25.57 5.92 -27.68
CA MET A 127 25.26 5.62 -29.09
C MET A 127 26.11 6.43 -30.04
N GLU A 128 26.37 5.86 -31.23
CA GLU A 128 27.12 6.50 -32.30
C GLU A 128 26.37 7.72 -32.88
N PRO A 129 27.10 8.78 -33.32
CA PRO A 129 26.48 10.01 -33.85
C PRO A 129 25.58 9.79 -35.09
N GLY A 130 25.77 8.70 -35.82
CA GLY A 130 24.95 8.39 -37.02
C GLY A 130 23.45 8.17 -36.73
N LYS A 131 23.07 7.98 -35.47
CA LYS A 131 21.66 7.74 -35.07
C LYS A 131 20.92 8.99 -34.57
N THR A 132 21.53 10.19 -34.72
CA THR A 132 20.89 11.46 -34.27
C THR A 132 19.58 11.76 -34.98
N SER A 133 19.43 11.36 -36.23
CA SER A 133 18.19 11.55 -37.02
C SER A 133 16.98 10.87 -36.36
N PHE A 134 17.20 9.77 -35.69
CA PHE A 134 16.16 9.03 -34.99
C PHE A 134 15.63 9.79 -33.76
N PHE A 135 16.53 10.41 -32.98
CA PHE A 135 16.16 11.25 -31.86
C PHE A 135 15.46 12.53 -32.30
N GLN A 136 15.90 13.14 -33.40
CA GLN A 136 15.29 14.33 -34.00
C GLN A 136 13.85 14.05 -34.47
N ALA A 137 13.62 12.87 -35.07
CA ALA A 137 12.26 12.47 -35.49
C ALA A 137 11.26 12.36 -34.33
N LEU A 138 11.76 12.12 -33.10
CA LEU A 138 10.97 12.06 -31.86
C LEU A 138 11.00 13.38 -31.08
N GLY A 139 11.61 14.45 -31.62
CA GLY A 139 11.68 15.76 -30.96
C GLY A 139 12.59 15.81 -29.73
N ILE A 140 13.50 14.86 -29.57
CA ILE A 140 14.40 14.79 -28.42
C ILE A 140 15.63 15.68 -28.66
N PRO A 141 15.88 16.70 -27.81
CA PRO A 141 17.07 17.54 -27.97
C PRO A 141 18.32 16.77 -27.59
N THR A 142 19.21 16.60 -28.56
CA THR A 142 20.49 15.89 -28.38
C THR A 142 21.68 16.74 -28.79
N LYS A 143 22.80 16.54 -28.11
CA LYS A 143 24.12 17.08 -28.49
C LYS A 143 25.11 15.93 -28.68
N ILE A 144 26.14 16.18 -29.51
CA ILE A 144 27.22 15.22 -29.67
C ILE A 144 28.36 15.62 -28.74
N ALA A 145 28.68 14.76 -27.79
CA ALA A 145 29.77 14.95 -26.84
C ALA A 145 30.69 13.71 -26.86
N ARG A 146 31.97 13.92 -27.01
CA ARG A 146 33.01 12.86 -27.00
C ARG A 146 32.73 11.68 -27.95
N GLY A 147 32.12 11.95 -29.13
CA GLY A 147 31.79 10.92 -30.10
C GLY A 147 30.56 10.08 -29.79
N THR A 148 29.77 10.46 -28.79
CA THR A 148 28.51 9.83 -28.41
C THR A 148 27.37 10.84 -28.38
N ILE A 149 26.13 10.34 -28.52
CA ILE A 149 24.91 11.15 -28.42
C ILE A 149 24.60 11.34 -26.96
N GLU A 150 24.42 12.60 -26.54
CA GLU A 150 23.97 12.96 -25.18
C GLU A 150 22.63 13.68 -25.26
N ILE A 151 21.66 13.26 -24.43
CA ILE A 151 20.35 13.90 -24.29
C ILE A 151 20.50 15.10 -23.33
N VAL A 152 20.02 16.26 -23.76
CA VAL A 152 20.25 17.54 -23.06
C VAL A 152 19.32 17.72 -21.86
N SER A 153 18.05 17.30 -21.98
CA SER A 153 17.02 17.44 -20.96
C SER A 153 16.14 16.20 -20.88
N ASP A 154 15.49 16.00 -19.75
CA ASP A 154 14.51 14.94 -19.59
C ASP A 154 13.33 15.20 -20.53
N VAL A 155 12.94 14.18 -21.28
CA VAL A 155 11.85 14.27 -22.26
C VAL A 155 10.79 13.23 -21.95
N PRO A 156 9.52 13.65 -21.72
CA PRO A 156 8.40 12.72 -21.65
C PRO A 156 8.15 12.13 -23.04
N LEU A 157 8.31 10.82 -23.17
CA LEU A 157 8.19 10.13 -24.45
C LEU A 157 6.77 9.60 -24.69
N VAL A 158 6.13 9.06 -23.65
CA VAL A 158 4.78 8.50 -23.70
C VAL A 158 4.06 8.85 -22.41
N THR A 159 2.80 9.29 -22.52
CA THR A 159 1.95 9.56 -21.34
C THR A 159 1.12 8.33 -20.95
N ALA A 160 0.73 8.28 -19.68
CA ALA A 160 -0.08 7.18 -19.17
C ALA A 160 -1.41 7.07 -19.95
N GLY A 161 -1.76 5.86 -20.37
CA GLY A 161 -2.97 5.58 -21.15
C GLY A 161 -2.84 5.72 -22.66
N GLU A 162 -1.74 6.27 -23.17
CA GLU A 162 -1.46 6.33 -24.62
C GLU A 162 -0.86 5.01 -25.14
N LYS A 163 -1.02 4.79 -26.46
CA LYS A 163 -0.40 3.65 -27.14
C LYS A 163 1.03 4.00 -27.53
N VAL A 164 1.95 3.14 -27.15
CA VAL A 164 3.37 3.26 -27.54
C VAL A 164 3.52 3.13 -29.05
N GLY A 165 4.11 4.13 -29.68
CA GLY A 165 4.45 4.11 -31.09
C GLY A 165 5.63 3.18 -31.41
N PRO A 166 5.78 2.75 -32.66
CA PRO A 166 6.88 1.87 -33.05
C PRO A 166 8.25 2.54 -32.90
N SER A 167 8.35 3.84 -33.17
CA SER A 167 9.60 4.62 -33.02
C SER A 167 9.98 4.78 -31.55
N GLU A 168 9.02 5.05 -30.67
CA GLU A 168 9.21 5.15 -29.22
C GLU A 168 9.68 3.82 -28.62
N ALA A 169 9.03 2.71 -29.00
CA ALA A 169 9.43 1.38 -28.57
C ALA A 169 10.85 1.02 -29.03
N ALA A 170 11.21 1.38 -30.27
CA ALA A 170 12.55 1.14 -30.79
C ALA A 170 13.61 1.97 -30.02
N LEU A 171 13.31 3.24 -29.71
CA LEU A 171 14.19 4.09 -28.92
C LEU A 171 14.44 3.53 -27.53
N LEU A 172 13.36 3.19 -26.80
CA LEU A 172 13.45 2.62 -25.46
C LEU A 172 14.26 1.31 -25.44
N ASN A 173 14.08 0.46 -26.44
CA ASN A 173 14.87 -0.76 -26.59
C ASN A 173 16.36 -0.47 -26.88
N MET A 174 16.67 0.54 -27.71
CA MET A 174 18.05 0.94 -27.98
C MET A 174 18.76 1.54 -26.76
N LEU A 175 18.01 2.25 -25.90
CA LEU A 175 18.51 2.80 -24.66
C LEU A 175 18.53 1.77 -23.50
N ASN A 176 18.09 0.52 -23.73
CA ASN A 176 17.90 -0.52 -22.71
C ASN A 176 17.00 -0.07 -21.54
N ILE A 177 16.08 0.85 -21.80
CA ILE A 177 15.11 1.30 -20.81
C ILE A 177 13.89 0.37 -20.88
N SER A 178 13.60 -0.29 -19.79
CA SER A 178 12.39 -1.12 -19.61
C SER A 178 11.41 -0.39 -18.70
N PRO A 179 10.58 0.50 -19.24
CA PRO A 179 9.78 1.41 -18.44
C PRO A 179 8.56 0.73 -17.81
N PHE A 180 8.15 -0.40 -18.36
CA PHE A 180 6.95 -1.08 -17.90
C PHE A 180 7.30 -2.25 -16.98
N THR A 181 6.52 -2.41 -15.93
CA THR A 181 6.60 -3.59 -15.07
C THR A 181 5.33 -4.41 -15.26
N TYR A 182 5.48 -5.61 -15.79
CA TYR A 182 4.36 -6.54 -15.94
C TYR A 182 4.40 -7.61 -14.85
N GLY A 183 3.24 -7.92 -14.31
CA GLY A 183 3.05 -8.92 -13.29
C GLY A 183 1.58 -9.26 -13.12
N MET A 184 1.29 -10.23 -12.29
CA MET A 184 -0.09 -10.51 -11.90
C MET A 184 -0.63 -9.38 -11.03
N SER A 185 -1.83 -8.91 -11.32
CA SER A 185 -2.57 -7.97 -10.49
C SER A 185 -3.82 -8.63 -9.94
N VAL A 186 -4.14 -8.33 -8.67
CA VAL A 186 -5.35 -8.84 -8.03
C VAL A 186 -6.51 -7.92 -8.42
N VAL A 187 -7.57 -8.49 -9.00
CA VAL A 187 -8.78 -7.77 -9.40
C VAL A 187 -9.80 -7.77 -8.28
N GLN A 188 -10.08 -8.95 -7.72
CA GLN A 188 -11.04 -9.15 -6.64
C GLN A 188 -10.57 -10.29 -5.73
N VAL A 189 -11.04 -10.24 -4.50
CA VAL A 189 -10.81 -11.28 -3.51
C VAL A 189 -12.17 -11.85 -3.09
N TYR A 190 -12.30 -13.16 -3.15
CA TYR A 190 -13.44 -13.89 -2.60
C TYR A 190 -12.99 -14.57 -1.32
N ASP A 191 -13.71 -14.36 -0.25
CA ASP A 191 -13.44 -14.96 1.04
C ASP A 191 -14.76 -15.27 1.75
N HIS A 192 -14.95 -16.51 2.18
CA HIS A 192 -16.14 -16.97 2.92
C HIS A 192 -17.49 -16.45 2.38
N GLY A 193 -17.67 -16.43 1.05
CA GLY A 193 -18.92 -15.96 0.44
C GLY A 193 -19.02 -14.45 0.18
N ALA A 194 -18.05 -13.67 0.67
CA ALA A 194 -17.94 -12.25 0.38
C ALA A 194 -16.96 -11.99 -0.77
N ILE A 195 -17.22 -10.94 -1.57
CA ILE A 195 -16.29 -10.45 -2.58
C ILE A 195 -15.98 -9.01 -2.28
N PHE A 196 -14.70 -8.68 -2.26
CA PHE A 196 -14.21 -7.33 -2.00
C PHE A 196 -13.00 -6.97 -2.85
N SER A 197 -12.76 -5.68 -2.97
CA SER A 197 -11.60 -5.13 -3.68
C SER A 197 -10.30 -5.43 -2.91
N PRO A 198 -9.16 -5.65 -3.60
CA PRO A 198 -7.87 -5.82 -2.95
C PRO A 198 -7.44 -4.62 -2.09
N ALA A 199 -8.00 -3.43 -2.32
CA ALA A 199 -7.74 -2.24 -1.50
C ALA A 199 -8.17 -2.40 -0.03
N VAL A 200 -9.11 -3.29 0.25
CA VAL A 200 -9.53 -3.59 1.64
C VAL A 200 -8.39 -4.24 2.43
N LEU A 201 -7.51 -5.00 1.76
CA LEU A 201 -6.36 -5.64 2.39
C LEU A 201 -5.24 -4.64 2.75
N ASP A 202 -5.29 -3.42 2.21
CA ASP A 202 -4.33 -2.34 2.53
C ASP A 202 -4.74 -1.54 3.77
N VAL A 203 -5.95 -1.74 4.28
CA VAL A 203 -6.43 -1.05 5.48
C VAL A 203 -5.63 -1.56 6.68
N GLU A 204 -4.91 -0.65 7.33
CA GLU A 204 -4.16 -0.93 8.54
C GLU A 204 -5.00 -0.62 9.77
N GLU A 205 -4.71 -1.35 10.85
CA GLU A 205 -5.38 -1.15 12.14
C GLU A 205 -5.17 0.29 12.66
N SER A 206 -3.98 0.86 12.44
CA SER A 206 -3.64 2.25 12.73
C SER A 206 -4.62 3.25 12.10
N GLN A 207 -5.01 3.02 10.84
CA GLN A 207 -5.96 3.87 10.12
C GLN A 207 -7.37 3.77 10.69
N LEU A 208 -7.79 2.55 11.09
CA LEU A 208 -9.10 2.35 11.72
C LEU A 208 -9.17 3.08 13.06
N VAL A 209 -8.12 2.96 13.88
CA VAL A 209 -8.03 3.68 15.17
C VAL A 209 -8.01 5.19 14.95
N ALA A 210 -7.24 5.68 13.96
CA ALA A 210 -7.17 7.11 13.64
C ALA A 210 -8.55 7.66 13.21
N ASN A 211 -9.27 6.94 12.36
CA ASN A 211 -10.61 7.32 11.90
C ASN A 211 -11.61 7.31 13.07
N LEU A 212 -11.55 6.31 13.96
CA LEU A 212 -12.38 6.25 15.15
C LEU A 212 -12.11 7.45 16.08
N MET A 213 -10.83 7.76 16.31
CA MET A 213 -10.44 8.89 17.16
C MET A 213 -10.85 10.23 16.52
N ALA A 214 -10.79 10.37 15.19
CA ALA A 214 -11.29 11.54 14.49
C ALA A 214 -12.81 11.71 14.68
N ALA A 215 -13.59 10.66 14.52
CA ALA A 215 -15.03 10.68 14.72
C ALA A 215 -15.40 11.02 16.18
N ILE A 216 -14.69 10.49 17.16
CA ILE A 216 -14.88 10.83 18.58
C ILE A 216 -14.61 12.33 18.82
N ARG A 217 -13.54 12.89 18.23
CA ARG A 217 -13.23 14.32 18.34
C ARG A 217 -14.30 15.20 17.71
N GLU A 218 -14.82 14.82 16.54
CA GLU A 218 -15.91 15.54 15.88
C GLU A 218 -17.19 15.56 16.74
N VAL A 219 -17.59 14.40 17.26
CA VAL A 219 -18.74 14.32 18.16
C VAL A 219 -18.52 15.16 19.43
N ALA A 220 -17.33 15.11 20.01
CA ALA A 220 -16.99 15.91 21.19
C ALA A 220 -17.03 17.42 20.90
N SER A 221 -16.51 17.86 19.74
CA SER A 221 -16.50 19.28 19.35
C SER A 221 -17.91 19.82 19.12
N ILE A 222 -18.78 19.07 18.44
CA ILE A 222 -20.19 19.43 18.23
C ILE A 222 -20.92 19.51 19.58
N SER A 223 -20.71 18.50 20.44
CA SER A 223 -21.31 18.46 21.79
C SER A 223 -20.91 19.66 22.65
N LEU A 224 -19.64 20.07 22.61
CA LEU A 224 -19.15 21.26 23.31
C LEU A 224 -19.74 22.55 22.73
N ALA A 225 -19.86 22.65 21.40
CA ALA A 225 -20.42 23.83 20.74
C ALA A 225 -21.92 24.02 21.03
N VAL A 226 -22.68 22.91 21.08
CA VAL A 226 -24.12 22.93 21.39
C VAL A 226 -24.38 23.03 22.88
N GLY A 227 -23.40 22.72 23.74
CA GLY A 227 -23.55 22.68 25.21
C GLY A 227 -24.29 21.43 25.72
N TYR A 228 -24.46 20.41 24.87
CA TYR A 228 -25.09 19.15 25.25
C TYR A 228 -24.04 18.11 25.67
N PRO A 229 -24.02 17.68 26.95
CA PRO A 229 -22.98 16.76 27.44
C PRO A 229 -23.15 15.35 26.82
N THR A 230 -22.12 14.85 26.17
CA THR A 230 -21.99 13.47 25.69
C THR A 230 -20.82 12.79 26.38
N VAL A 231 -20.78 11.46 26.38
CA VAL A 231 -19.68 10.70 26.97
C VAL A 231 -18.33 11.15 26.44
N ALA A 232 -18.26 11.50 25.16
CA ALA A 232 -17.03 11.99 24.53
C ALA A 232 -16.64 13.41 24.97
N SER A 233 -17.61 14.30 25.29
CA SER A 233 -17.36 15.70 25.66
C SER A 233 -17.17 15.93 27.16
N VAL A 234 -17.65 15.03 28.00
CA VAL A 234 -17.56 15.16 29.47
C VAL A 234 -16.12 15.40 29.97
N PRO A 235 -15.10 14.63 29.55
CA PRO A 235 -13.71 14.88 29.95
C PRO A 235 -13.24 16.27 29.59
N HIS A 236 -13.57 16.73 28.39
CA HIS A 236 -13.20 18.08 27.91
C HIS A 236 -13.91 19.18 28.69
N SER A 237 -15.20 18.98 29.03
CA SER A 237 -15.96 19.94 29.83
C SER A 237 -15.38 20.06 31.25
N ILE A 238 -14.99 18.96 31.87
CA ILE A 238 -14.34 18.96 33.19
C ILE A 238 -13.00 19.69 33.14
N ILE A 239 -12.16 19.39 32.14
CA ILE A 239 -10.86 20.05 31.96
C ILE A 239 -11.04 21.55 31.70
N ASN A 240 -12.01 21.94 30.87
CA ASN A 240 -12.30 23.37 30.62
C ASN A 240 -12.83 24.07 31.87
N GLY A 241 -13.69 23.43 32.64
CA GLY A 241 -14.14 23.95 33.93
C GLY A 241 -12.96 24.15 34.89
N TYR A 242 -12.09 23.18 35.00
CA TYR A 242 -10.86 23.27 35.81
C TYR A 242 -9.92 24.39 35.34
N LYS A 243 -9.70 24.55 34.04
CA LYS A 243 -8.93 25.65 33.48
C LYS A 243 -9.53 27.02 33.80
N ASN A 244 -10.86 27.15 33.77
CA ASN A 244 -11.55 28.38 34.12
C ASN A 244 -11.37 28.71 35.60
N LEU A 245 -11.48 27.72 36.50
CA LEU A 245 -11.23 27.89 37.95
C LEU A 245 -9.77 28.31 38.21
N LEU A 246 -8.82 27.70 37.51
CA LEU A 246 -7.41 28.09 37.58
C LEU A 246 -7.18 29.52 37.10
N ALA A 247 -7.80 29.92 36.00
CA ALA A 247 -7.68 31.29 35.47
C ALA A 247 -8.21 32.33 36.51
N VAL A 248 -9.34 32.04 37.15
CA VAL A 248 -9.86 32.90 38.22
C VAL A 248 -8.92 32.91 39.41
N SER A 249 -8.36 31.76 39.84
CA SER A 249 -7.40 31.68 40.93
C SER A 249 -6.11 32.49 40.65
N VAL A 250 -5.60 32.43 39.42
CA VAL A 250 -4.40 33.19 39.03
C VAL A 250 -4.66 34.69 38.97
N ALA A 251 -5.87 35.11 38.54
CA ALA A 251 -6.27 36.52 38.48
C ALA A 251 -6.70 37.12 39.82
N SER A 252 -6.92 36.30 40.86
CA SER A 252 -7.37 36.75 42.18
C SER A 252 -6.46 36.16 43.27
N ASP A 253 -6.61 36.71 44.49
CA ASP A 253 -5.90 36.20 45.68
C ASP A 253 -6.47 34.88 46.21
N TYR A 254 -7.56 34.39 45.61
CA TYR A 254 -8.15 33.09 45.98
C TYR A 254 -7.29 31.92 45.58
N THR A 255 -6.99 31.03 46.51
CA THR A 255 -6.22 29.80 46.28
C THR A 255 -7.05 28.58 46.67
N PHE A 256 -6.98 27.53 45.87
CA PHE A 256 -7.58 26.23 46.20
C PHE A 256 -6.54 25.12 46.01
N GLU A 257 -6.79 23.99 46.60
CA GLU A 257 -5.96 22.82 46.53
C GLU A 257 -5.75 22.40 45.05
N GLY A 258 -4.50 22.46 44.55
CA GLY A 258 -4.16 22.26 43.13
C GLY A 258 -3.84 23.53 42.37
N SER A 259 -4.29 24.73 42.78
CA SER A 259 -3.86 26.02 42.17
C SER A 259 -2.53 26.52 42.72
N GLU A 260 -2.13 26.08 43.93
CA GLU A 260 -0.92 26.49 44.63
C GLU A 260 0.33 26.19 43.78
N LYS A 261 0.47 24.97 43.30
CA LYS A 261 1.60 24.54 42.45
C LYS A 261 1.71 25.36 41.17
N ILE A 262 0.57 25.76 40.59
CA ILE A 262 0.55 26.52 39.35
C ILE A 262 0.91 27.97 39.60
N LYS A 263 0.46 28.54 40.75
CA LYS A 263 0.90 29.89 41.17
C LYS A 263 2.40 29.93 41.49
N GLU A 264 2.92 28.90 42.19
CA GLU A 264 4.36 28.75 42.44
C GLU A 264 5.16 28.61 41.13
N TYR A 265 4.66 27.85 40.18
CA TYR A 265 5.26 27.70 38.86
C TYR A 265 5.30 29.03 38.10
N LEU A 266 4.21 29.82 38.14
CA LEU A 266 4.14 31.13 37.48
C LEU A 266 5.00 32.18 38.19
N ALA A 267 5.17 32.06 39.51
CA ALA A 267 6.02 32.97 40.27
C ALA A 267 7.52 32.65 40.09
N ASN A 268 7.89 31.39 39.94
CA ASN A 268 9.28 30.95 39.83
C ASN A 268 9.45 29.86 38.74
N PRO A 269 9.38 30.19 37.45
CA PRO A 269 9.47 29.20 36.37
C PRO A 269 10.84 28.52 36.31
N GLU A 270 11.92 29.18 36.72
CA GLU A 270 13.29 28.63 36.70
C GLU A 270 13.50 27.53 37.74
N ALA A 271 12.80 27.55 38.88
CA ALA A 271 12.93 26.53 39.91
C ALA A 271 12.33 25.17 39.47
N PHE A 272 11.34 25.19 38.61
CA PHE A 272 10.70 23.98 38.07
C PHE A 272 11.35 23.44 36.77
N ALA A 273 12.04 24.28 36.01
CA ALA A 273 12.82 23.86 34.86
C ALA A 273 13.98 22.92 35.23
N VAL A 274 14.52 23.05 36.46
CA VAL A 274 15.60 22.20 36.98
C VAL A 274 15.05 20.87 37.58
N ALA A 275 13.77 20.83 37.96
CA ALA A 275 13.16 19.63 38.59
C ALA A 275 12.60 18.62 37.58
N ALA A 276 12.35 19.05 36.35
CA ALA A 276 11.78 18.17 35.30
C ALA A 276 12.69 16.99 34.89
N PRO A 277 14.02 17.13 34.75
CA PRO A 277 14.89 15.99 34.43
C PRO A 277 15.09 15.01 35.59
N ALA A 278 14.92 15.44 36.84
CA ALA A 278 15.10 14.56 38.02
C ALA A 278 13.89 13.65 38.30
N ALA A 279 12.67 14.06 37.93
CA ALA A 279 11.45 13.24 38.08
C ALA A 279 11.34 12.15 37.00
N ALA A 280 11.88 12.38 35.81
CA ALA A 280 11.93 11.37 34.74
C ALA A 280 12.95 10.25 35.05
N ALA A 281 14.06 10.58 35.74
CA ALA A 281 15.06 9.59 36.15
C ALA A 281 14.63 8.71 37.33
N ALA A 282 13.65 9.16 38.15
CA ALA A 282 13.17 8.39 39.30
C ALA A 282 12.03 7.40 38.96
N ALA A 283 11.35 7.57 37.82
CA ALA A 283 10.29 6.65 37.37
C ALA A 283 10.84 5.41 36.63
N ASP A 284 12.10 5.44 36.18
CA ASP A 284 12.72 4.34 35.42
C ASP A 284 13.50 3.32 36.29
N SER A 285 13.49 3.50 37.61
CA SER A 285 14.26 2.64 38.54
C SER A 285 13.46 1.56 39.27
N SER A 286 12.19 1.31 38.89
CA SER A 286 11.32 0.31 39.57
C SER A 286 10.75 -0.78 38.65
N ALA A 287 11.54 -1.34 37.74
CA ALA A 287 11.21 -2.60 37.08
C ALA A 287 12.35 -3.62 37.31
N PRO A 288 12.06 -4.85 37.74
CA PRO A 288 13.07 -5.83 38.10
C PRO A 288 13.75 -6.47 36.89
N ALA A 289 15.04 -6.71 37.10
CA ALA A 289 15.99 -7.31 36.17
C ALA A 289 15.59 -8.71 35.68
N ALA A 290 15.80 -8.97 34.39
CA ALA A 290 16.14 -10.30 33.86
C ALA A 290 17.12 -10.15 32.69
N GLU A 291 18.33 -10.56 33.00
CA GLU A 291 19.46 -11.14 32.24
C GLU A 291 19.70 -10.84 30.74
N GLU A 292 20.82 -10.20 30.57
CA GLU A 292 21.98 -10.32 29.64
C GLU A 292 21.89 -11.33 28.45
N LYS A 293 22.34 -10.96 27.23
CA LYS A 293 23.67 -10.57 26.70
C LYS A 293 23.60 -10.21 25.19
N PRO A 294 24.69 -9.80 24.50
CA PRO A 294 25.11 -8.41 24.29
C PRO A 294 25.25 -7.98 22.79
N ALA A 295 25.38 -6.66 22.64
CA ALA A 295 26.13 -5.86 21.66
C ALA A 295 26.02 -6.07 20.16
N GLU A 296 25.68 -5.02 19.46
CA GLU A 296 26.63 -4.22 18.68
C GLU A 296 26.03 -2.85 18.35
N GLU A 297 26.92 -1.87 18.41
CA GLU A 297 26.77 -0.45 18.18
C GLU A 297 26.41 -0.14 16.72
N GLU A 298 25.63 0.92 16.47
CA GLU A 298 26.05 2.14 15.78
C GLU A 298 24.91 3.15 15.75
N GLU A 299 25.17 4.31 16.31
CA GLU A 299 25.01 5.71 15.89
C GLU A 299 23.99 5.96 14.76
N SER A 300 23.17 6.93 14.75
CA SER A 300 23.17 8.33 15.20
C SER A 300 21.89 9.03 14.80
N ASP A 301 21.60 10.07 15.54
CA ASP A 301 21.10 11.39 15.17
C ASP A 301 19.64 11.63 14.81
N ASP A 302 19.09 12.41 15.75
CA ASP A 302 18.33 13.66 15.57
C ASP A 302 17.16 13.71 14.57
N ASP A 303 15.95 13.92 15.03
CA ASP A 303 15.43 15.28 15.06
C ASP A 303 14.12 15.38 15.85
N MET A 304 14.13 16.34 16.71
CA MET A 304 12.98 16.78 17.52
C MET A 304 12.04 17.65 16.69
N GLY A 305 10.84 17.22 16.49
CA GLY A 305 9.76 18.02 15.95
C GLY A 305 8.69 18.30 17.00
N PHE A 306 8.89 19.31 17.79
CA PHE A 306 7.86 19.92 18.60
C PHE A 306 6.78 20.54 17.71
N GLY A 307 5.56 20.11 17.88
CA GLY A 307 4.37 20.72 17.29
C GLY A 307 3.17 20.50 18.19
N LEU A 308 3.19 21.20 19.32
CA LEU A 308 2.02 21.32 20.18
C LEU A 308 1.53 22.76 20.12
N PHE A 309 0.23 22.94 19.86
CA PHE A 309 -0.55 24.19 19.82
C PHE A 309 -0.62 24.90 18.44
N ASP A 310 -1.67 24.61 17.70
CA ASP A 310 -2.75 25.57 17.42
C ASP A 310 -4.09 24.81 17.26
#